data_d59fa976544a648ac2d5b3a6990f98c3
#
_entry.id   d59fa976544a648ac2d5b3a6990f98c3
#
_cell.length_a   1.000
_cell.length_b   1.000
_cell.length_c   1.000
_cell.angle_alpha   90.00
_cell.angle_beta   90.00
_cell.angle_gamma   90.00
#
_symmetry.space_group_name_H-M   'P 1'
#
loop_
_entity.id
_entity.type
_entity.pdbx_description
1 polymer ?
#
loop_
_entity_poly.entity_id
_entity_poly.type
_entity_poly.pdbx_seq_one_letter_code
_entity_poly.pdbx_strand_id
1 'polypeptide(L)'
;MVIILCSCAIIAIAPFAVARALSHEWLLAILDSGIVMGMVVILVLALRTGRVRLASIVLSMFYTTAGVTMVHLKSDTLIYWIYPISIANFFILPARYAGTINLCALLALTPLTNHFKESLEFFELLVTLLLVNVFAWVFSWRTEDQRQQLQQQATIDPLTGIGNRRKLSQFLETQVIDQTAVFSGAVILVDLDHFKEINDTYGHDQGDAVLQKVANIIHGRLRANNDEVYRYGGEEFLLLLHNTTLAGAIQVAESLRLEIAQTFKEQTPSLTASFGCAQHHPKETWNHWIKRADQALYQAKDSGRNCVQPPLAERYATE
;
A
#
# COMPACT_ATOMS: atom_id res chain seq x y z
N MET A 1 0.60 8.39 11.79
CA MET A 1 0.70 7.60 13.03
C MET A 1 1.99 7.90 13.81
N VAL A 2 3.19 7.72 13.24
CA VAL A 2 4.48 8.00 13.92
C VAL A 2 4.52 9.42 14.48
N ILE A 3 4.08 10.44 13.73
CA ILE A 3 4.04 11.84 14.17
C ILE A 3 3.19 12.01 15.44
N ILE A 4 1.99 11.44 15.44
CA ILE A 4 1.06 11.55 16.59
C ILE A 4 1.67 10.89 17.83
N LEU A 5 2.20 9.68 17.69
CA LEU A 5 2.80 8.96 18.81
C LEU A 5 4.06 9.65 19.36
N CYS A 6 4.94 10.15 18.48
CA CYS A 6 6.10 10.94 18.91
C CYS A 6 5.66 12.22 19.63
N SER A 7 4.69 12.94 19.10
CA SER A 7 4.18 14.16 19.75
C SER A 7 3.58 13.87 21.12
N CYS A 8 2.77 12.83 21.25
CA CYS A 8 2.22 12.39 22.54
C CYS A 8 3.31 12.00 23.53
N ALA A 9 4.31 11.22 23.07
CA ALA A 9 5.42 10.80 23.92
C ALA A 9 6.28 11.99 24.38
N ILE A 10 6.58 12.94 23.50
CA ILE A 10 7.31 14.18 23.84
C ILE A 10 6.55 14.98 24.89
N ILE A 11 5.24 15.19 24.69
CA ILE A 11 4.38 15.93 25.63
C ILE A 11 4.32 15.20 26.99
N ALA A 12 4.30 13.87 27.00
CA ALA A 12 4.26 13.09 28.22
C ALA A 12 5.60 13.08 28.97
N ILE A 13 6.74 13.02 28.28
CA ILE A 13 8.07 12.82 28.89
C ILE A 13 8.73 14.17 29.26
N ALA A 14 8.54 15.22 28.44
CA ALA A 14 9.20 16.51 28.68
C ALA A 14 8.93 17.12 30.08
N PRO A 15 7.71 17.04 30.64
CA PRO A 15 7.46 17.54 32.00
C PRO A 15 8.27 16.81 33.08
N PHE A 16 8.56 15.49 32.89
CA PHE A 16 9.37 14.73 33.84
C PHE A 16 10.83 15.17 33.82
N ALA A 17 11.39 15.50 32.65
CA ALA A 17 12.73 16.06 32.57
C ALA A 17 12.87 17.33 33.41
N VAL A 18 11.88 18.23 33.32
CA VAL A 18 11.84 19.48 34.12
C VAL A 18 11.66 19.18 35.61
N ALA A 19 10.70 18.33 35.98
CA ALA A 19 10.43 18.01 37.38
C ALA A 19 11.65 17.36 38.05
N ARG A 20 12.34 16.46 37.36
CA ARG A 20 13.56 15.80 37.88
C ARG A 20 14.74 16.77 38.00
N ALA A 21 14.87 17.71 37.07
CA ALA A 21 15.88 18.75 37.19
C ALA A 21 15.62 19.65 38.44
N LEU A 22 14.35 19.99 38.69
CA LEU A 22 13.96 20.75 39.89
C LEU A 22 14.16 19.97 41.20
N SER A 23 14.03 18.63 41.13
CA SER A 23 14.28 17.72 42.26
C SER A 23 15.75 17.33 42.42
N HIS A 24 16.68 17.95 41.65
CA HIS A 24 18.11 17.65 41.65
C HIS A 24 18.48 16.20 41.21
N GLU A 25 17.57 15.48 40.55
CA GLU A 25 17.83 14.17 39.95
C GLU A 25 18.46 14.33 38.55
N TRP A 26 19.65 14.96 38.48
CA TRP A 26 20.26 15.41 37.22
C TRP A 26 20.49 14.30 36.20
N LEU A 27 20.88 13.10 36.63
CA LEU A 27 21.13 11.97 35.75
C LEU A 27 19.84 11.60 34.97
N LEU A 28 18.73 11.45 35.67
CA LEU A 28 17.44 11.09 35.06
C LEU A 28 16.88 12.25 34.21
N ALA A 29 17.06 13.51 34.63
CA ALA A 29 16.67 14.67 33.85
C ALA A 29 17.42 14.77 32.51
N ILE A 30 18.72 14.46 32.49
CA ILE A 30 19.55 14.42 31.29
C ILE A 30 19.08 13.28 30.38
N LEU A 31 18.78 12.10 30.91
CA LEU A 31 18.26 10.97 30.13
C LEU A 31 16.91 11.27 29.50
N ASP A 32 15.95 11.82 30.25
CA ASP A 32 14.63 12.22 29.70
C ASP A 32 14.79 13.27 28.59
N SER A 33 15.64 14.29 28.83
CA SER A 33 15.92 15.31 27.82
C SER A 33 16.56 14.71 26.55
N GLY A 34 17.46 13.74 26.72
CA GLY A 34 18.08 12.98 25.62
C GLY A 34 17.08 12.16 24.84
N ILE A 35 16.11 11.53 25.51
CA ILE A 35 15.03 10.77 24.87
C ILE A 35 14.15 11.71 24.04
N VAL A 36 13.72 12.84 24.60
CA VAL A 36 12.90 13.83 23.90
C VAL A 36 13.66 14.38 22.68
N MET A 37 14.91 14.76 22.84
CA MET A 37 15.75 15.26 21.75
C MET A 37 15.92 14.23 20.65
N GLY A 38 16.24 12.98 21.00
CA GLY A 38 16.38 11.87 20.04
C GLY A 38 15.08 11.62 19.26
N MET A 39 13.93 11.64 19.93
CA MET A 39 12.62 11.51 19.25
C MET A 39 12.37 12.66 18.27
N VAL A 40 12.69 13.89 18.63
CA VAL A 40 12.55 15.06 17.73
C VAL A 40 13.46 14.93 16.51
N VAL A 41 14.73 14.54 16.71
CA VAL A 41 15.68 14.36 15.61
C VAL A 41 15.20 13.27 14.63
N ILE A 42 14.79 12.11 15.15
CA ILE A 42 14.29 11.01 14.32
C ILE A 42 13.02 11.44 13.56
N LEU A 43 12.12 12.16 14.21
CA LEU A 43 10.90 12.68 13.59
C LEU A 43 11.23 13.65 12.43
N VAL A 44 12.14 14.61 12.66
CA VAL A 44 12.57 15.58 11.63
C VAL A 44 13.25 14.85 10.45
N LEU A 45 14.10 13.88 10.72
CA LEU A 45 14.73 13.07 9.68
C LEU A 45 13.72 12.27 8.87
N ALA A 46 12.72 11.68 9.53
CA ALA A 46 11.64 10.95 8.86
C ALA A 46 10.85 11.84 7.91
N LEU A 47 10.51 13.06 8.35
CA LEU A 47 9.78 14.05 7.55
C LEU A 47 10.60 14.56 6.35
N ARG A 48 11.92 14.76 6.53
CA ARG A 48 12.79 15.27 5.46
C ARG A 48 13.16 14.22 4.42
N THR A 49 13.35 12.96 4.83
CA THR A 49 13.85 11.90 3.95
C THR A 49 12.76 11.03 3.34
N GLY A 50 11.52 11.12 3.83
CA GLY A 50 10.42 10.24 3.41
C GLY A 50 10.59 8.77 3.82
N ARG A 51 11.71 8.38 4.47
CA ARG A 51 12.02 6.99 4.85
C ARG A 51 11.33 6.60 6.16
N VAL A 52 10.02 6.65 6.18
CA VAL A 52 9.19 6.44 7.39
C VAL A 52 9.46 5.06 8.02
N ARG A 53 9.61 4.00 7.23
CA ARG A 53 9.81 2.64 7.76
C ARG A 53 11.12 2.48 8.53
N LEU A 54 12.21 3.01 8.00
CA LEU A 54 13.50 2.97 8.69
C LEU A 54 13.47 3.80 9.98
N ALA A 55 12.89 5.00 9.89
CA ALA A 55 12.73 5.87 11.05
C ALA A 55 11.89 5.22 12.17
N SER A 56 10.83 4.48 11.81
CA SER A 56 10.01 3.73 12.77
C SER A 56 10.81 2.67 13.53
N ILE A 57 11.66 1.92 12.83
CA ILE A 57 12.51 0.89 13.45
C ILE A 57 13.52 1.54 14.39
N VAL A 58 14.23 2.56 13.93
CA VAL A 58 15.24 3.27 14.72
C VAL A 58 14.61 3.90 15.96
N LEU A 59 13.45 4.53 15.80
CA LEU A 59 12.71 5.14 16.91
C LEU A 59 12.32 4.09 17.96
N SER A 60 11.73 2.98 17.51
CA SER A 60 11.31 1.87 18.40
C SER A 60 12.47 1.29 19.18
N MET A 61 13.60 1.02 18.54
CA MET A 61 14.80 0.55 19.20
C MET A 61 15.34 1.60 20.19
N PHE A 62 15.37 2.86 19.79
CA PHE A 62 15.90 3.94 20.60
C PHE A 62 15.13 4.11 21.92
N TYR A 63 13.82 4.30 21.89
CA TYR A 63 13.05 4.53 23.11
C TYR A 63 12.89 3.26 23.95
N THR A 64 12.90 2.06 23.34
CA THR A 64 12.87 0.79 24.08
C THR A 64 14.18 0.60 24.85
N THR A 65 15.32 0.82 24.21
CA THR A 65 16.64 0.74 24.87
C THR A 65 16.77 1.78 25.98
N ALA A 66 16.35 3.02 25.71
CA ALA A 66 16.36 4.07 26.71
C ALA A 66 15.46 3.73 27.93
N GLY A 67 14.25 3.22 27.70
CA GLY A 67 13.34 2.78 28.75
C GLY A 67 13.91 1.65 29.59
N VAL A 68 14.46 0.62 28.96
CA VAL A 68 15.14 -0.49 29.68
C VAL A 68 16.32 0.02 30.51
N THR A 69 17.17 0.91 29.95
CA THR A 69 18.28 1.51 30.67
C THR A 69 17.82 2.30 31.89
N MET A 70 16.75 3.11 31.75
CA MET A 70 16.20 3.87 32.87
C MET A 70 15.68 2.97 34.00
N VAL A 71 15.05 1.87 33.66
CA VAL A 71 14.59 0.87 34.64
C VAL A 71 15.75 0.26 35.40
N HIS A 72 16.89 -0.03 34.75
CA HIS A 72 18.09 -0.52 35.44
C HIS A 72 18.71 0.50 36.41
N LEU A 73 18.51 1.79 36.13
CA LEU A 73 19.03 2.85 37.04
C LEU A 73 18.12 3.10 38.24
N LYS A 74 16.81 2.92 38.09
CA LYS A 74 15.81 3.18 39.16
C LYS A 74 14.57 2.29 38.94
N SER A 75 14.68 1.03 39.35
CA SER A 75 13.67 -0.01 39.07
C SER A 75 12.31 0.27 39.70
N ASP A 76 12.26 0.77 40.94
CA ASP A 76 11.05 0.81 41.77
C ASP A 76 9.90 1.63 41.18
N THR A 77 10.19 2.66 40.40
CA THR A 77 9.17 3.57 39.86
C THR A 77 9.13 3.62 38.34
N LEU A 78 10.23 3.29 37.67
CA LEU A 78 10.33 3.47 36.22
C LEU A 78 9.95 2.22 35.42
N ILE A 79 9.83 1.06 36.11
CA ILE A 79 9.51 -0.21 35.45
C ILE A 79 8.13 -0.19 34.75
N TYR A 80 7.19 0.59 35.28
CA TYR A 80 5.84 0.71 34.67
C TYR A 80 5.85 1.38 33.29
N TRP A 81 6.92 2.10 32.92
CA TRP A 81 7.06 2.68 31.57
C TRP A 81 7.26 1.63 30.48
N ILE A 82 7.67 0.40 30.84
CA ILE A 82 7.82 -0.68 29.87
C ILE A 82 6.49 -1.08 29.23
N TYR A 83 5.36 -0.94 29.94
CA TYR A 83 4.03 -1.25 29.40
C TYR A 83 3.67 -0.34 28.20
N PRO A 84 3.65 1.01 28.34
CA PRO A 84 3.36 1.87 27.20
C PRO A 84 4.42 1.76 26.08
N ILE A 85 5.69 1.54 26.40
CA ILE A 85 6.75 1.26 25.43
C ILE A 85 6.43 0.02 24.62
N SER A 86 6.08 -1.09 25.27
CA SER A 86 5.74 -2.35 24.60
C SER A 86 4.53 -2.21 23.68
N ILE A 87 3.49 -1.53 24.13
CA ILE A 87 2.28 -1.27 23.34
C ILE A 87 2.62 -0.38 22.15
N ALA A 88 3.38 0.70 22.35
CA ALA A 88 3.77 1.63 21.27
C ALA A 88 4.53 0.94 20.13
N ASN A 89 5.36 -0.06 20.44
CA ASN A 89 6.06 -0.85 19.43
C ASN A 89 5.09 -1.53 18.46
N PHE A 90 3.99 -2.10 18.92
CA PHE A 90 2.97 -2.73 18.08
C PHE A 90 2.15 -1.74 17.24
N PHE A 91 2.09 -0.47 17.65
CA PHE A 91 1.46 0.58 16.85
C PHE A 91 2.37 1.16 15.77
N ILE A 92 3.69 1.13 15.98
CA ILE A 92 4.67 1.74 15.06
C ILE A 92 5.20 0.73 14.05
N LEU A 93 5.35 -0.54 14.45
CA LEU A 93 5.97 -1.60 13.69
C LEU A 93 5.00 -2.74 13.37
N PRO A 94 5.24 -3.49 12.27
CA PRO A 94 4.61 -4.78 12.06
C PRO A 94 4.82 -5.72 13.25
N ALA A 95 3.79 -6.52 13.59
CA ALA A 95 3.76 -7.36 14.79
C ALA A 95 5.03 -8.20 15.01
N ARG A 96 5.62 -8.74 13.93
CA ARG A 96 6.86 -9.54 14.00
C ARG A 96 8.07 -8.77 14.54
N TYR A 97 8.25 -7.51 14.11
CA TYR A 97 9.37 -6.67 14.55
C TYR A 97 9.12 -6.14 15.96
N ALA A 98 7.89 -5.71 16.25
CA ALA A 98 7.49 -5.27 17.58
C ALA A 98 7.67 -6.39 18.60
N GLY A 99 7.22 -7.61 18.29
CA GLY A 99 7.38 -8.78 19.16
C GLY A 99 8.84 -9.13 19.44
N THR A 100 9.73 -9.06 18.45
CA THR A 100 11.16 -9.33 18.66
C THR A 100 11.82 -8.28 19.54
N ILE A 101 11.54 -6.99 19.32
CA ILE A 101 12.09 -5.90 20.15
C ILE A 101 11.60 -6.03 21.59
N ASN A 102 10.29 -6.29 21.79
CA ASN A 102 9.71 -6.44 23.12
C ASN A 102 10.22 -7.69 23.84
N LEU A 103 10.44 -8.80 23.12
CA LEU A 103 11.06 -10.00 23.70
C LEU A 103 12.48 -9.72 24.17
N CYS A 104 13.29 -9.02 23.37
CA CYS A 104 14.63 -8.61 23.78
C CYS A 104 14.59 -7.69 25.01
N ALA A 105 13.63 -6.74 25.05
CA ALA A 105 13.45 -5.89 26.22
C ALA A 105 13.05 -6.70 27.47
N LEU A 106 12.13 -7.66 27.34
CA LEU A 106 11.73 -8.54 28.44
C LEU A 106 12.90 -9.35 28.98
N LEU A 107 13.72 -9.94 28.08
CA LEU A 107 14.93 -10.66 28.47
C LEU A 107 15.96 -9.75 29.16
N ALA A 108 16.08 -8.51 28.71
CA ALA A 108 16.98 -7.53 29.33
C ALA A 108 16.55 -7.11 30.75
N LEU A 109 15.27 -7.31 31.12
CA LEU A 109 14.77 -7.03 32.47
C LEU A 109 15.03 -8.19 33.46
N THR A 110 15.36 -9.40 32.99
CA THR A 110 15.54 -10.58 33.88
C THR A 110 16.61 -10.39 34.95
N PRO A 111 17.73 -9.64 34.75
CA PRO A 111 18.72 -9.43 35.80
C PRO A 111 18.21 -8.60 36.99
N LEU A 112 17.06 -7.94 36.86
CA LEU A 112 16.49 -7.08 37.90
C LEU A 112 15.78 -7.83 39.04
N THR A 113 15.70 -9.16 38.97
CA THR A 113 15.10 -10.00 40.04
C THR A 113 15.60 -9.63 41.43
N ASN A 114 16.89 -9.30 41.56
CA ASN A 114 17.52 -8.98 42.85
C ASN A 114 17.12 -7.58 43.40
N HIS A 115 16.43 -6.74 42.62
CA HIS A 115 16.00 -5.41 43.03
C HIS A 115 14.60 -5.40 43.63
N PHE A 116 13.86 -6.48 43.51
CA PHE A 116 12.54 -6.63 44.10
C PHE A 116 12.62 -7.22 45.49
N LYS A 117 11.78 -6.73 46.40
CA LYS A 117 11.77 -7.22 47.79
C LYS A 117 11.29 -8.67 47.89
N GLU A 118 10.38 -9.03 47.01
CA GLU A 118 9.84 -10.38 46.89
C GLU A 118 9.96 -10.89 45.45
N SER A 119 10.40 -12.12 45.28
CA SER A 119 10.49 -12.77 43.96
C SER A 119 9.10 -12.86 43.26
N LEU A 120 8.03 -12.89 44.03
CA LEU A 120 6.64 -12.93 43.54
C LEU A 120 6.27 -11.65 42.80
N GLU A 121 6.62 -10.46 43.32
CA GLU A 121 6.36 -9.16 42.68
C GLU A 121 6.99 -9.09 41.27
N PHE A 122 8.23 -9.55 41.16
CA PHE A 122 8.90 -9.58 39.86
C PHE A 122 8.22 -10.57 38.90
N PHE A 123 7.80 -11.73 39.39
CA PHE A 123 7.10 -12.72 38.57
C PHE A 123 5.74 -12.20 38.09
N GLU A 124 4.96 -11.53 38.95
CA GLU A 124 3.70 -10.88 38.57
C GLU A 124 3.90 -9.84 37.48
N LEU A 125 4.94 -9.01 37.58
CA LEU A 125 5.28 -8.04 36.55
C LEU A 125 5.62 -8.70 35.22
N LEU A 126 6.44 -9.74 35.20
CA LEU A 126 6.79 -10.47 33.98
C LEU A 126 5.57 -11.10 33.33
N VAL A 127 4.70 -11.72 34.12
CA VAL A 127 3.46 -12.34 33.62
C VAL A 127 2.52 -11.29 33.04
N THR A 128 2.31 -10.18 33.73
CA THR A 128 1.44 -9.10 33.23
C THR A 128 2.01 -8.45 31.99
N LEU A 129 3.32 -8.23 31.93
CA LEU A 129 3.99 -7.68 30.76
C LEU A 129 3.90 -8.66 29.57
N LEU A 130 4.09 -9.95 29.80
CA LEU A 130 3.91 -10.99 28.79
C LEU A 130 2.47 -10.99 28.24
N LEU A 131 1.47 -10.94 29.13
CA LEU A 131 0.06 -10.88 28.73
C LEU A 131 -0.24 -9.64 27.88
N VAL A 132 0.25 -8.47 28.28
CA VAL A 132 0.10 -7.24 27.50
C VAL A 132 0.71 -7.39 26.10
N ASN A 133 1.90 -7.99 26.01
CA ASN A 133 2.55 -8.24 24.72
C ASN A 133 1.75 -9.23 23.84
N VAL A 134 1.24 -10.30 24.42
CA VAL A 134 0.40 -11.28 23.70
C VAL A 134 -0.88 -10.61 23.19
N PHE A 135 -1.59 -9.85 24.04
CA PHE A 135 -2.81 -9.14 23.61
C PHE A 135 -2.51 -8.08 22.53
N ALA A 136 -1.45 -7.30 22.68
CA ALA A 136 -1.07 -6.30 21.70
C ALA A 136 -0.68 -6.94 20.35
N TRP A 137 0.02 -8.08 20.39
CA TRP A 137 0.36 -8.86 19.19
C TRP A 137 -0.87 -9.40 18.47
N VAL A 138 -1.79 -10.04 19.22
CA VAL A 138 -3.06 -10.57 18.66
C VAL A 138 -3.89 -9.43 18.07
N PHE A 139 -3.98 -8.29 18.77
CA PHE A 139 -4.72 -7.13 18.29
C PHE A 139 -4.10 -6.57 16.99
N SER A 140 -2.78 -6.38 16.98
CA SER A 140 -2.06 -5.89 15.79
C SER A 140 -2.21 -6.82 14.59
N TRP A 141 -2.11 -8.14 14.82
CA TRP A 141 -2.32 -9.14 13.77
C TRP A 141 -3.76 -9.11 13.22
N ARG A 142 -4.77 -9.08 14.10
CA ARG A 142 -6.19 -8.99 13.69
C ARG A 142 -6.48 -7.72 12.91
N THR A 143 -5.95 -6.60 13.35
CA THR A 143 -6.17 -5.31 12.68
C THR A 143 -5.57 -5.31 11.26
N GLU A 144 -4.39 -5.90 11.10
CA GLU A 144 -3.76 -6.04 9.78
C GLU A 144 -4.55 -6.99 8.87
N ASP A 145 -5.03 -8.13 9.41
CA ASP A 145 -5.87 -9.07 8.67
C ASP A 145 -7.18 -8.42 8.21
N GLN A 146 -7.88 -7.72 9.10
CA GLN A 146 -9.09 -6.97 8.76
C GLN A 146 -8.83 -5.90 7.69
N ARG A 147 -7.71 -5.19 7.78
CA ARG A 147 -7.32 -4.20 6.78
C ARG A 147 -7.08 -4.84 5.42
N GLN A 148 -6.39 -5.99 5.37
CA GLN A 148 -6.18 -6.74 4.14
C GLN A 148 -7.50 -7.23 3.54
N GLN A 149 -8.42 -7.74 4.37
CA GLN A 149 -9.75 -8.17 3.92
C GLN A 149 -10.55 -7.01 3.34
N LEU A 150 -10.56 -5.84 3.99
CA LEU A 150 -11.21 -4.64 3.46
C LEU A 150 -10.59 -4.17 2.13
N GLN A 151 -9.27 -4.20 2.03
CA GLN A 151 -8.57 -3.90 0.76
C GLN A 151 -8.89 -4.92 -0.33
N GLN A 152 -8.99 -6.20 0.03
CA GLN A 152 -9.43 -7.25 -0.91
C GLN A 152 -10.89 -7.08 -1.33
N GLN A 153 -11.75 -6.48 -0.52
CA GLN A 153 -13.15 -6.19 -0.88
C GLN A 153 -13.32 -4.93 -1.73
N ALA A 154 -12.33 -4.05 -1.74
CA ALA A 154 -12.38 -2.84 -2.56
C ALA A 154 -12.52 -3.20 -4.05
N THR A 155 -13.44 -2.53 -4.73
CA THR A 155 -13.74 -2.71 -6.16
C THR A 155 -13.17 -1.58 -7.01
N ILE A 156 -12.66 -0.54 -6.38
CA ILE A 156 -12.05 0.63 -7.03
C ILE A 156 -10.54 0.59 -6.82
N ASP A 157 -9.80 0.91 -7.86
CA ASP A 157 -8.35 1.09 -7.77
C ASP A 157 -8.04 2.42 -7.06
N PRO A 158 -7.32 2.40 -5.94
CA PRO A 158 -7.11 3.60 -5.12
C PRO A 158 -6.20 4.66 -5.79
N LEU A 159 -5.38 4.27 -6.75
CA LEU A 159 -4.50 5.19 -7.47
C LEU A 159 -5.24 5.94 -8.57
N THR A 160 -5.99 5.22 -9.39
CA THR A 160 -6.60 5.76 -10.62
C THR A 160 -8.06 6.13 -10.46
N GLY A 161 -8.74 5.68 -9.39
CA GLY A 161 -10.17 5.93 -9.15
C GLY A 161 -11.15 5.16 -10.04
N ILE A 162 -10.66 4.35 -10.99
CA ILE A 162 -11.47 3.49 -11.85
C ILE A 162 -11.72 2.12 -11.21
N GLY A 163 -12.55 1.28 -11.86
CA GLY A 163 -12.73 -0.11 -11.41
C GLY A 163 -11.41 -0.87 -11.39
N ASN A 164 -11.24 -1.77 -10.44
CA ASN A 164 -10.11 -2.69 -10.43
C ASN A 164 -10.48 -4.06 -11.04
N ARG A 165 -9.51 -4.96 -11.18
CA ARG A 165 -9.72 -6.32 -11.70
C ARG A 165 -10.80 -7.09 -10.95
N ARG A 166 -10.99 -6.83 -9.66
CA ARG A 166 -12.04 -7.48 -8.85
C ARG A 166 -13.44 -7.02 -9.26
N LYS A 167 -13.62 -5.70 -9.47
CA LYS A 167 -14.89 -5.17 -9.98
C LYS A 167 -15.26 -5.80 -11.33
N LEU A 168 -14.27 -5.94 -12.22
CA LEU A 168 -14.44 -6.65 -13.48
C LEU A 168 -14.90 -8.11 -13.25
N SER A 169 -14.21 -8.87 -12.38
CA SER A 169 -14.58 -10.26 -12.10
C SER A 169 -16.01 -10.39 -11.57
N GLN A 170 -16.41 -9.52 -10.63
CA GLN A 170 -17.78 -9.49 -10.11
C GLN A 170 -18.81 -9.14 -11.19
N PHE A 171 -18.51 -8.20 -12.06
CA PHE A 171 -19.36 -7.86 -13.22
C PHE A 171 -19.53 -9.08 -14.13
N LEU A 172 -18.43 -9.74 -14.50
CA LEU A 172 -18.45 -10.91 -15.39
C LEU A 172 -19.21 -12.10 -14.76
N GLU A 173 -19.06 -12.33 -13.46
CA GLU A 173 -19.80 -13.37 -12.71
C GLU A 173 -21.32 -13.09 -12.72
N THR A 174 -21.74 -11.84 -12.50
CA THR A 174 -23.17 -11.47 -12.53
C THR A 174 -23.78 -11.67 -13.91
N GLN A 175 -23.03 -11.39 -14.99
CA GLN A 175 -23.51 -11.61 -16.37
C GLN A 175 -23.63 -13.11 -16.71
N VAL A 176 -22.82 -13.99 -16.10
CA VAL A 176 -22.93 -15.46 -16.29
C VAL A 176 -24.22 -16.00 -15.62
N ILE A 177 -24.63 -15.44 -14.50
CA ILE A 177 -25.83 -15.87 -13.77
C ILE A 177 -27.10 -15.47 -14.51
N ASP A 178 -27.11 -14.31 -15.16
CA ASP A 178 -28.25 -13.84 -15.96
C ASP A 178 -28.19 -14.37 -17.40
N GLN A 179 -28.53 -15.66 -17.55
CA GLN A 179 -28.56 -16.34 -18.86
C GLN A 179 -29.54 -15.73 -19.88
N THR A 180 -30.31 -14.73 -19.52
CA THR A 180 -31.31 -14.09 -20.39
C THR A 180 -30.74 -12.90 -21.17
N ALA A 181 -29.65 -12.28 -20.69
CA ALA A 181 -29.01 -11.16 -21.37
C ALA A 181 -27.78 -11.65 -22.17
N VAL A 182 -27.96 -11.76 -23.49
CA VAL A 182 -26.82 -11.97 -24.40
C VAL A 182 -25.97 -10.69 -24.37
N PHE A 183 -24.81 -10.70 -23.70
CA PHE A 183 -23.89 -9.58 -23.77
C PHE A 183 -23.50 -9.35 -25.24
N SER A 184 -23.71 -8.14 -25.72
CA SER A 184 -23.22 -7.70 -27.02
C SER A 184 -22.22 -6.57 -26.80
N GLY A 185 -21.01 -6.71 -27.34
CA GLY A 185 -20.02 -5.67 -27.18
C GLY A 185 -18.60 -6.12 -27.53
N ALA A 186 -17.65 -5.28 -27.21
CA ALA A 186 -16.23 -5.52 -27.44
C ALA A 186 -15.39 -5.20 -26.19
N VAL A 187 -14.25 -5.86 -26.08
CA VAL A 187 -13.24 -5.58 -25.07
C VAL A 187 -12.00 -4.98 -25.73
N ILE A 188 -11.37 -4.02 -25.04
CA ILE A 188 -10.08 -3.49 -25.41
C ILE A 188 -9.13 -3.71 -24.23
N LEU A 189 -8.03 -4.40 -24.45
CA LEU A 189 -6.90 -4.45 -23.52
C LEU A 189 -5.86 -3.41 -23.94
N VAL A 190 -5.37 -2.65 -22.98
CA VAL A 190 -4.40 -1.58 -23.14
C VAL A 190 -3.21 -1.85 -22.24
N ASP A 191 -2.01 -1.65 -22.76
CA ASP A 191 -0.76 -1.75 -21.98
C ASP A 191 0.14 -0.56 -22.33
N LEU A 192 0.72 0.05 -21.31
CA LEU A 192 1.59 1.23 -21.47
C LEU A 192 2.99 0.79 -21.89
N ASP A 193 3.39 1.22 -23.07
CA ASP A 193 4.68 0.83 -23.64
C ASP A 193 5.84 1.37 -22.80
N HIS A 194 6.78 0.48 -22.46
CA HIS A 194 7.99 0.82 -21.70
C HIS A 194 7.76 1.47 -20.32
N PHE A 195 6.60 1.23 -19.70
CA PHE A 195 6.25 1.85 -18.41
C PHE A 195 7.27 1.56 -17.30
N LYS A 196 7.87 0.36 -17.31
CA LYS A 196 8.92 0.01 -16.36
C LYS A 196 10.13 0.95 -16.46
N GLU A 197 10.54 1.35 -17.66
CA GLU A 197 11.65 2.29 -17.87
C GLU A 197 11.34 3.67 -17.29
N ILE A 198 10.07 4.08 -17.32
CA ILE A 198 9.61 5.32 -16.69
C ILE A 198 9.80 5.23 -15.16
N ASN A 199 9.36 4.14 -14.52
CA ASN A 199 9.55 3.94 -13.10
C ASN A 199 11.02 3.88 -12.70
N ASP A 200 11.84 3.18 -13.49
CA ASP A 200 13.27 3.00 -13.22
C ASP A 200 14.05 4.33 -13.39
N THR A 201 13.62 5.20 -14.30
CA THR A 201 14.30 6.46 -14.61
C THR A 201 13.82 7.63 -13.76
N TYR A 202 12.49 7.75 -13.54
CA TYR A 202 11.87 8.93 -12.93
C TYR A 202 11.25 8.65 -11.55
N GLY A 203 11.28 7.39 -11.11
CA GLY A 203 10.71 6.95 -9.84
C GLY A 203 9.22 6.62 -9.90
N HIS A 204 8.76 5.89 -8.89
CA HIS A 204 7.38 5.41 -8.81
C HIS A 204 6.33 6.53 -8.70
N ASP A 205 6.65 7.65 -8.05
CA ASP A 205 5.72 8.78 -7.92
C ASP A 205 5.37 9.37 -9.30
N GLN A 206 6.35 9.43 -10.21
CA GLN A 206 6.12 9.87 -11.58
C GLN A 206 5.33 8.84 -12.40
N GLY A 207 5.62 7.54 -12.21
CA GLY A 207 4.82 6.47 -12.80
C GLY A 207 3.36 6.51 -12.35
N ASP A 208 3.12 6.74 -11.08
CA ASP A 208 1.77 6.89 -10.52
C ASP A 208 1.01 8.08 -11.15
N ALA A 209 1.67 9.22 -11.33
CA ALA A 209 1.07 10.38 -12.02
C ALA A 209 0.73 10.08 -13.48
N VAL A 210 1.57 9.32 -14.19
CA VAL A 210 1.32 8.83 -15.55
C VAL A 210 0.09 7.93 -15.59
N LEU A 211 -0.02 6.94 -14.69
CA LEU A 211 -1.17 6.05 -14.61
C LEU A 211 -2.49 6.78 -14.34
N GLN A 212 -2.48 7.75 -13.43
CA GLN A 212 -3.64 8.60 -13.16
C GLN A 212 -4.07 9.40 -14.40
N LYS A 213 -3.10 9.97 -15.12
CA LYS A 213 -3.37 10.76 -16.32
C LYS A 213 -3.94 9.91 -17.45
N VAL A 214 -3.38 8.71 -17.68
CA VAL A 214 -3.91 7.75 -18.67
C VAL A 214 -5.32 7.29 -18.30
N ALA A 215 -5.56 6.95 -17.03
CA ALA A 215 -6.89 6.56 -16.57
C ALA A 215 -7.94 7.67 -16.84
N ASN A 216 -7.57 8.93 -16.62
CA ASN A 216 -8.45 10.08 -16.89
C ASN A 216 -8.71 10.26 -18.40
N ILE A 217 -7.70 10.08 -19.27
CA ILE A 217 -7.87 10.10 -20.73
C ILE A 217 -8.85 9.01 -21.16
N ILE A 218 -8.63 7.78 -20.70
CA ILE A 218 -9.51 6.65 -21.04
C ILE A 218 -10.95 6.92 -20.58
N HIS A 219 -11.11 7.28 -19.30
CA HIS A 219 -12.44 7.54 -18.72
C HIS A 219 -13.17 8.67 -19.43
N GLY A 220 -12.47 9.72 -19.85
CA GLY A 220 -13.05 10.87 -20.57
C GLY A 220 -13.54 10.55 -21.98
N ARG A 221 -13.08 9.43 -22.58
CA ARG A 221 -13.48 9.00 -23.93
C ARG A 221 -14.62 7.97 -23.94
N LEU A 222 -14.89 7.35 -22.81
CA LEU A 222 -15.92 6.35 -22.69
C LEU A 222 -17.31 6.99 -22.57
N ARG A 223 -18.33 6.31 -23.12
CA ARG A 223 -19.73 6.75 -23.01
C ARG A 223 -20.21 6.56 -21.58
N ALA A 224 -20.57 7.67 -20.94
CA ALA A 224 -21.14 7.63 -19.59
C ALA A 224 -22.34 6.66 -19.54
N ASN A 225 -22.40 5.82 -18.52
CA ASN A 225 -23.41 4.79 -18.24
C ASN A 225 -23.47 3.59 -19.20
N ASN A 226 -22.64 3.53 -20.24
CA ASN A 226 -22.65 2.41 -21.18
C ASN A 226 -21.32 1.65 -21.23
N ASP A 227 -20.19 2.35 -21.10
CA ASP A 227 -18.87 1.74 -21.21
C ASP A 227 -18.18 1.74 -19.85
N GLU A 228 -17.32 0.78 -19.61
CA GLU A 228 -16.63 0.62 -18.33
C GLU A 228 -15.14 0.49 -18.53
N VAL A 229 -14.37 1.02 -17.58
CA VAL A 229 -12.92 0.88 -17.56
C VAL A 229 -12.43 0.30 -16.22
N TYR A 230 -11.43 -0.57 -16.33
CA TYR A 230 -10.82 -1.25 -15.20
C TYR A 230 -9.32 -1.20 -15.31
N ARG A 231 -8.63 -1.01 -14.17
CA ARG A 231 -7.21 -1.29 -14.06
C ARG A 231 -7.03 -2.79 -13.88
N TYR A 232 -6.55 -3.45 -14.94
CA TYR A 232 -6.48 -4.91 -15.02
C TYR A 232 -5.19 -5.47 -14.39
N GLY A 233 -4.09 -4.73 -14.53
CA GLY A 233 -2.77 -5.04 -14.00
C GLY A 233 -2.04 -3.79 -13.49
N GLY A 234 -0.73 -3.85 -13.36
CA GLY A 234 0.09 -2.70 -12.93
C GLY A 234 -0.05 -1.50 -13.86
N GLU A 235 0.22 -1.72 -15.14
CA GLU A 235 0.18 -0.75 -16.25
C GLU A 235 -0.85 -1.12 -17.33
N GLU A 236 -1.72 -2.09 -17.02
CA GLU A 236 -2.71 -2.62 -17.95
C GLU A 236 -4.12 -2.12 -17.61
N PHE A 237 -4.86 -1.72 -18.63
CA PHE A 237 -6.26 -1.33 -18.54
C PHE A 237 -7.14 -2.23 -19.40
N LEU A 238 -8.37 -2.46 -18.95
CA LEU A 238 -9.40 -3.18 -19.70
C LEU A 238 -10.63 -2.30 -19.85
N LEU A 239 -11.09 -2.13 -21.08
CA LEU A 239 -12.32 -1.39 -21.39
C LEU A 239 -13.36 -2.40 -21.87
N LEU A 240 -14.58 -2.27 -21.35
CA LEU A 240 -15.76 -2.97 -21.82
C LEU A 240 -16.67 -1.98 -22.56
N LEU A 241 -16.89 -2.23 -23.84
CA LEU A 241 -17.72 -1.40 -24.71
C LEU A 241 -19.02 -2.14 -25.02
N HIS A 242 -20.13 -1.70 -24.44
CA HIS A 242 -21.43 -2.30 -24.67
C HIS A 242 -21.95 -1.94 -26.06
N ASN A 243 -22.66 -2.88 -26.69
CA ASN A 243 -23.31 -2.69 -28.01
C ASN A 243 -22.32 -2.09 -29.05
N THR A 244 -21.09 -2.57 -29.04
CA THR A 244 -20.01 -2.07 -29.91
C THR A 244 -19.45 -3.21 -30.74
N THR A 245 -19.33 -3.00 -32.05
CA THR A 245 -18.70 -3.95 -32.97
C THR A 245 -17.19 -3.90 -32.87
N LEU A 246 -16.47 -4.89 -33.42
CA LEU A 246 -15.02 -4.89 -33.48
C LEU A 246 -14.48 -3.61 -34.16
N ALA A 247 -15.06 -3.21 -35.28
CA ALA A 247 -14.68 -1.98 -36.00
C ALA A 247 -14.86 -0.73 -35.13
N GLY A 248 -15.96 -0.63 -34.37
CA GLY A 248 -16.17 0.43 -33.40
C GLY A 248 -15.14 0.43 -32.25
N ALA A 249 -14.79 -0.75 -31.73
CA ALA A 249 -13.77 -0.88 -30.70
C ALA A 249 -12.37 -0.45 -31.19
N ILE A 250 -12.02 -0.82 -32.43
CA ILE A 250 -10.76 -0.39 -33.07
C ILE A 250 -10.73 1.14 -33.22
N GLN A 251 -11.85 1.78 -33.62
CA GLN A 251 -11.91 3.25 -33.70
C GLN A 251 -11.70 3.93 -32.34
N VAL A 252 -12.32 3.41 -31.28
CA VAL A 252 -12.11 3.90 -29.91
C VAL A 252 -10.65 3.71 -29.50
N ALA A 253 -10.08 2.54 -29.71
CA ALA A 253 -8.70 2.22 -29.38
C ALA A 253 -7.71 3.13 -30.12
N GLU A 254 -7.88 3.36 -31.44
CA GLU A 254 -7.04 4.28 -32.22
C GLU A 254 -7.16 5.74 -31.74
N SER A 255 -8.36 6.19 -31.40
CA SER A 255 -8.55 7.51 -30.81
C SER A 255 -7.78 7.67 -29.49
N LEU A 256 -7.85 6.67 -28.61
CA LEU A 256 -7.13 6.65 -27.34
C LEU A 256 -5.61 6.58 -27.56
N ARG A 257 -5.15 5.72 -28.47
CA ARG A 257 -3.73 5.61 -28.82
C ARG A 257 -3.15 6.94 -29.25
N LEU A 258 -3.82 7.62 -30.17
CA LEU A 258 -3.40 8.93 -30.67
C LEU A 258 -3.39 9.99 -29.57
N GLU A 259 -4.44 10.03 -28.74
CA GLU A 259 -4.53 10.99 -27.63
C GLU A 259 -3.46 10.78 -26.57
N ILE A 260 -3.19 9.53 -26.18
CA ILE A 260 -2.12 9.19 -25.24
C ILE A 260 -0.77 9.60 -25.85
N ALA A 261 -0.46 9.15 -27.08
CA ALA A 261 0.78 9.48 -27.74
C ALA A 261 0.98 11.02 -27.88
N GLN A 262 -0.06 11.77 -28.23
CA GLN A 262 -0.01 13.22 -28.36
C GLN A 262 0.15 13.91 -26.99
N THR A 263 -0.55 13.45 -25.97
CA THR A 263 -0.53 14.03 -24.61
C THR A 263 0.86 13.91 -23.98
N PHE A 264 1.58 12.83 -24.28
CA PHE A 264 2.90 12.56 -23.69
C PHE A 264 4.07 12.82 -24.67
N LYS A 265 3.80 13.29 -25.90
CA LYS A 265 4.83 13.51 -26.93
C LYS A 265 5.92 14.50 -26.51
N GLU A 266 5.53 15.61 -25.89
CA GLU A 266 6.43 16.68 -25.46
C GLU A 266 6.69 16.65 -23.96
N GLN A 267 6.20 15.62 -23.27
CA GLN A 267 6.39 15.45 -21.84
C GLN A 267 7.60 14.56 -21.56
N THR A 268 8.17 14.75 -20.40
CA THR A 268 9.19 13.86 -19.85
C THR A 268 8.57 13.16 -18.63
N PRO A 269 8.31 11.87 -18.71
CA PRO A 269 8.64 10.91 -19.80
C PRO A 269 7.67 10.95 -20.99
N SER A 270 8.16 10.61 -22.20
CA SER A 270 7.30 10.29 -23.35
C SER A 270 6.67 8.92 -23.16
N LEU A 271 5.43 8.74 -23.59
CA LEU A 271 4.67 7.49 -23.41
C LEU A 271 3.82 7.19 -24.63
N THR A 272 3.77 5.91 -24.99
CA THR A 272 2.77 5.34 -25.90
C THR A 272 2.05 4.16 -25.25
N ALA A 273 1.03 3.63 -25.92
CA ALA A 273 0.32 2.45 -25.47
C ALA A 273 -0.02 1.53 -26.65
N SER A 274 -0.05 0.24 -26.36
CA SER A 274 -0.45 -0.82 -27.30
C SER A 274 -1.84 -1.33 -26.92
N PHE A 275 -2.63 -1.72 -27.93
CA PHE A 275 -4.03 -2.06 -27.77
C PHE A 275 -4.37 -3.38 -28.47
N GLY A 276 -5.10 -4.25 -27.75
CA GLY A 276 -5.69 -5.46 -28.30
C GLY A 276 -7.21 -5.42 -28.20
N CYS A 277 -7.92 -5.52 -29.31
CA CYS A 277 -9.37 -5.46 -29.37
C CYS A 277 -9.95 -6.82 -29.69
N ALA A 278 -11.09 -7.22 -29.10
CA ALA A 278 -11.86 -8.40 -29.47
C ALA A 278 -13.36 -8.17 -29.27
N GLN A 279 -14.18 -8.61 -30.25
CA GLN A 279 -15.64 -8.61 -30.10
C GLN A 279 -16.09 -9.88 -29.38
N HIS A 280 -17.11 -9.80 -28.54
CA HIS A 280 -17.72 -10.95 -27.90
C HIS A 280 -18.48 -11.83 -28.92
N HIS A 281 -18.25 -13.13 -28.91
CA HIS A 281 -18.97 -14.09 -29.74
C HIS A 281 -20.10 -14.78 -28.94
N PRO A 282 -21.25 -15.10 -29.57
CA PRO A 282 -22.30 -15.85 -28.89
C PRO A 282 -21.76 -17.18 -28.31
N LYS A 283 -22.13 -17.48 -27.07
CA LYS A 283 -21.69 -18.68 -26.30
C LYS A 283 -20.21 -18.74 -25.94
N GLU A 284 -19.46 -17.68 -26.18
CA GLU A 284 -18.08 -17.59 -25.75
C GLU A 284 -17.99 -17.32 -24.24
N THR A 285 -17.03 -17.97 -23.55
CA THR A 285 -16.75 -17.66 -22.15
C THR A 285 -15.94 -16.38 -22.04
N TRP A 286 -16.13 -15.61 -20.94
CA TRP A 286 -15.38 -14.40 -20.66
C TRP A 286 -13.88 -14.59 -20.72
N ASN A 287 -13.39 -15.72 -20.18
CA ASN A 287 -11.96 -16.04 -20.19
C ASN A 287 -11.43 -16.22 -21.61
N HIS A 288 -12.20 -16.84 -22.49
CA HIS A 288 -11.79 -17.05 -23.88
C HIS A 288 -11.80 -15.73 -24.64
N TRP A 289 -12.82 -14.89 -24.44
CA TRP A 289 -12.93 -13.56 -25.04
C TRP A 289 -11.76 -12.65 -24.64
N ILE A 290 -11.49 -12.50 -23.32
CA ILE A 290 -10.36 -11.71 -22.82
C ILE A 290 -9.02 -12.26 -23.35
N LYS A 291 -8.86 -13.59 -23.45
CA LYS A 291 -7.67 -14.21 -24.01
C LYS A 291 -7.45 -13.85 -25.48
N ARG A 292 -8.51 -13.69 -26.30
CA ARG A 292 -8.36 -13.21 -27.68
C ARG A 292 -7.87 -11.77 -27.75
N ALA A 293 -8.36 -10.91 -26.89
CA ALA A 293 -7.87 -9.53 -26.78
C ALA A 293 -6.41 -9.47 -26.30
N ASP A 294 -6.02 -10.35 -25.35
CA ASP A 294 -4.65 -10.46 -24.87
C ASP A 294 -3.68 -10.92 -25.98
N GLN A 295 -4.08 -11.91 -26.79
CA GLN A 295 -3.32 -12.32 -27.96
C GLN A 295 -3.16 -11.20 -28.99
N ALA A 296 -4.20 -10.39 -29.19
CA ALA A 296 -4.16 -9.23 -30.06
C ALA A 296 -3.21 -8.14 -29.49
N LEU A 297 -3.27 -7.90 -28.19
CA LEU A 297 -2.35 -6.97 -27.50
C LEU A 297 -0.89 -7.44 -27.62
N TYR A 298 -0.63 -8.73 -27.41
CA TYR A 298 0.70 -9.28 -27.61
C TYR A 298 1.22 -9.03 -29.03
N GLN A 299 0.37 -9.22 -30.06
CA GLN A 299 0.74 -8.90 -31.45
C GLN A 299 1.01 -7.41 -31.67
N ALA A 300 0.26 -6.52 -30.99
CA ALA A 300 0.54 -5.10 -31.02
C ALA A 300 1.94 -4.80 -30.50
N LYS A 301 2.33 -5.41 -29.39
CA LYS A 301 3.67 -5.25 -28.81
C LYS A 301 4.77 -5.80 -29.73
N ASP A 302 4.55 -6.95 -30.35
CA ASP A 302 5.49 -7.59 -31.30
C ASP A 302 5.61 -6.80 -32.62
N SER A 303 4.56 -6.11 -33.05
CA SER A 303 4.53 -5.32 -34.29
C SER A 303 5.22 -3.94 -34.15
N GLY A 304 5.90 -3.70 -33.05
CA GLY A 304 6.63 -2.43 -32.82
C GLY A 304 5.98 -1.48 -31.83
N ARG A 305 4.94 -1.93 -31.11
CA ARG A 305 4.19 -1.16 -30.11
C ARG A 305 3.42 0.02 -30.71
N ASN A 306 2.82 0.86 -29.86
CA ASN A 306 2.06 2.04 -30.25
C ASN A 306 1.09 1.78 -31.42
N CYS A 307 0.34 0.69 -31.34
CA CYS A 307 -0.59 0.29 -32.39
C CYS A 307 -1.80 -0.47 -31.81
N VAL A 308 -2.84 -0.61 -32.61
CA VAL A 308 -4.06 -1.37 -32.31
C VAL A 308 -4.09 -2.63 -33.16
N GLN A 309 -4.38 -3.76 -32.55
CA GLN A 309 -4.52 -5.05 -33.25
C GLN A 309 -5.84 -5.72 -32.88
N PRO A 310 -6.57 -6.25 -33.88
CA PRO A 310 -7.65 -7.23 -33.67
C PRO A 310 -7.07 -8.66 -33.63
N PRO A 311 -7.86 -9.69 -33.21
CA PRO A 311 -7.46 -11.09 -33.30
C PRO A 311 -7.12 -11.48 -34.75
N LEU A 312 -6.08 -12.31 -34.92
CA LEU A 312 -5.63 -12.75 -36.25
C LEU A 312 -6.74 -13.31 -37.14
N ALA A 313 -7.65 -14.11 -36.55
CA ALA A 313 -8.77 -14.70 -37.25
C ALA A 313 -9.82 -13.69 -37.75
N GLU A 314 -9.83 -12.48 -37.21
CA GLU A 314 -10.83 -11.44 -37.50
C GLU A 314 -10.29 -10.29 -38.37
N ARG A 315 -8.98 -10.30 -38.69
CA ARG A 315 -8.32 -9.24 -39.51
C ARG A 315 -8.90 -9.13 -40.92
N TYR A 316 -9.33 -10.25 -41.47
CA TYR A 316 -9.82 -10.34 -42.86
C TYR A 316 -11.35 -10.15 -43.00
N ALA A 317 -12.06 -9.98 -41.89
CA ALA A 317 -13.50 -9.76 -41.88
C ALA A 317 -13.89 -8.27 -41.87
N THR A 318 -12.93 -7.38 -41.74
CA THR A 318 -13.09 -5.92 -41.62
C THR A 318 -12.70 -5.14 -42.90
N GLU A 319 -12.18 -5.84 -43.93
CA GLU A 319 -12.01 -5.31 -45.29
C GLU A 319 -13.25 -5.67 -46.15
#